data_e10ff76ebc19f3661a4925be27a83849
#
_entry.id   e10ff76ebc19f3661a4925be27a83849
#
_cell.length_a   1.000
_cell.length_b   1.000
_cell.length_c   1.000
_cell.angle_alpha   90.00
_cell.angle_beta   90.00
_cell.angle_gamma   90.00
#
_symmetry.space_group_name_H-M   'P 1'
#
loop_
_entity.id
_entity.type
_entity.pdbx_description
1 polymer ?
#
loop_
_entity_poly.entity_id
_entity_poly.type
_entity_poly.pdbx_seq_one_letter_code
_entity_poly.pdbx_strand_id
1 'polypeptide(L)'
;MPSLLSLIREDVANVLEHDPAARSRLEIYLCYSGLHAVWFYRINHWLWNHNFFLLARWLSQVARLLTGIEIHPGAQIGRRLFIDHGLGVVIGETSIVGDDVTLYQGVTLGGTGKEVGKRHPTLLDDVVVGSGAKILGNITVGRNCRIGAGSVVLRNVPDDSTVVGVPGHIIFREGKRVVITDPKQINDPLSEALAAVATEVNKLAERVRQLEGTGGREPLSASLQRIIEDIDYQI
;
A
#
# COMPACT_ATOMS: atom_id res chain seq x y z
N MET A 1 29.59 -4.79 -7.74
CA MET A 1 28.56 -4.40 -6.73
C MET A 1 29.15 -3.25 -5.93
N PRO A 2 28.35 -2.22 -5.57
CA PRO A 2 28.82 -1.16 -4.70
C PRO A 2 29.26 -1.73 -3.34
N SER A 3 30.27 -1.12 -2.70
CA SER A 3 30.70 -1.54 -1.38
C SER A 3 29.63 -1.20 -0.32
N LEU A 4 29.56 -1.95 0.78
CA LEU A 4 28.62 -1.68 1.87
C LEU A 4 28.78 -0.23 2.39
N LEU A 5 30.00 0.27 2.48
CA LEU A 5 30.30 1.65 2.89
C LEU A 5 29.75 2.69 1.91
N SER A 6 29.76 2.40 0.60
CA SER A 6 29.16 3.32 -0.38
C SER A 6 27.64 3.36 -0.26
N LEU A 7 27.00 2.22 -0.02
CA LEU A 7 25.55 2.14 0.23
C LEU A 7 25.14 2.89 1.50
N ILE A 8 25.88 2.72 2.60
CA ILE A 8 25.63 3.45 3.86
C ILE A 8 25.71 4.97 3.65
N ARG A 9 26.73 5.46 2.92
CA ARG A 9 26.87 6.89 2.63
C ARG A 9 25.73 7.43 1.77
N GLU A 10 25.32 6.65 0.81
CA GLU A 10 24.18 6.95 -0.06
C GLU A 10 22.86 6.99 0.71
N ASP A 11 22.60 5.99 1.56
CA ASP A 11 21.41 5.94 2.40
C ASP A 11 21.33 7.17 3.34
N VAL A 12 22.45 7.60 3.93
CA VAL A 12 22.51 8.81 4.77
C VAL A 12 22.28 10.10 3.97
N ALA A 13 22.83 10.18 2.75
CA ALA A 13 22.60 11.33 1.87
C ALA A 13 21.11 11.41 1.47
N ASN A 14 20.50 10.27 1.18
CA ASN A 14 19.10 10.16 0.84
C ASN A 14 18.18 10.67 1.97
N VAL A 15 18.47 10.34 3.24
CA VAL A 15 17.72 10.87 4.38
C VAL A 15 17.83 12.40 4.47
N LEU A 16 19.03 12.97 4.29
CA LEU A 16 19.24 14.43 4.31
C LEU A 16 18.46 15.15 3.21
N GLU A 17 18.26 14.50 2.08
CA GLU A 17 17.53 15.06 0.95
C GLU A 17 16.00 15.01 1.15
N HIS A 18 15.49 13.94 1.78
CA HIS A 18 14.06 13.68 1.88
C HIS A 18 13.41 14.13 3.18
N ASP A 19 14.18 14.20 4.29
CA ASP A 19 13.67 14.64 5.58
C ASP A 19 14.11 16.06 5.94
N PRO A 20 13.21 17.06 5.86
CA PRO A 20 13.52 18.43 6.27
C PRO A 20 13.88 18.57 7.76
N ALA A 21 13.53 17.60 8.60
CA ALA A 21 13.85 17.60 10.04
C ALA A 21 15.28 17.12 10.33
N ALA A 22 15.97 16.50 9.37
CA ALA A 22 17.33 16.00 9.53
C ALA A 22 18.35 17.14 9.62
N ARG A 23 18.96 17.32 10.79
CA ARG A 23 19.88 18.44 11.08
C ARG A 23 21.34 18.13 10.83
N SER A 24 21.74 16.87 11.01
CA SER A 24 23.14 16.46 10.86
C SER A 24 23.26 14.98 10.53
N ARG A 25 24.39 14.63 9.89
CA ARG A 25 24.71 13.22 9.62
C ARG A 25 24.81 12.39 10.88
N LEU A 26 25.33 12.95 11.98
CA LEU A 26 25.45 12.24 13.26
C LEU A 26 24.08 11.88 13.84
N GLU A 27 23.14 12.81 13.78
CA GLU A 27 21.74 12.56 14.17
C GLU A 27 21.11 11.42 13.36
N ILE A 28 21.34 11.41 12.05
CA ILE A 28 20.85 10.36 11.15
C ILE A 28 21.44 8.99 11.53
N TYR A 29 22.76 8.93 11.78
CA TYR A 29 23.41 7.69 12.21
C TYR A 29 22.86 7.14 13.54
N LEU A 30 22.45 7.98 14.44
CA LEU A 30 22.04 7.59 15.81
C LEU A 30 20.54 7.44 16.00
N CYS A 31 19.71 8.19 15.26
CA CYS A 31 18.29 8.38 15.60
C CYS A 31 17.30 7.84 14.54
N TYR A 32 17.76 7.46 13.36
CA TYR A 32 16.86 7.05 12.27
C TYR A 32 16.67 5.53 12.22
N SER A 33 15.59 5.05 12.84
CA SER A 33 15.26 3.63 12.92
C SER A 33 15.07 2.98 11.55
N GLY A 34 14.50 3.71 10.58
CA GLY A 34 14.35 3.25 9.20
C GLY A 34 15.68 2.92 8.54
N LEU A 35 16.67 3.80 8.73
CA LEU A 35 18.03 3.60 8.23
C LEU A 35 18.70 2.38 8.88
N HIS A 36 18.57 2.24 10.21
CA HIS A 36 19.10 1.08 10.93
C HIS A 36 18.47 -0.22 10.44
N ALA A 37 17.15 -0.23 10.18
CA ALA A 37 16.46 -1.40 9.65
C ALA A 37 16.99 -1.82 8.27
N VAL A 38 17.25 -0.85 7.38
CA VAL A 38 17.85 -1.10 6.05
C VAL A 38 19.27 -1.68 6.18
N TRP A 39 20.08 -1.19 7.10
CA TRP A 39 21.44 -1.72 7.32
C TRP A 39 21.43 -3.13 7.88
N PHE A 40 20.60 -3.41 8.89
CA PHE A 40 20.37 -4.77 9.37
C PHE A 40 19.88 -5.70 8.26
N TYR A 41 18.93 -5.23 7.44
CA TYR A 41 18.46 -5.99 6.30
C TYR A 41 19.59 -6.34 5.32
N ARG A 42 20.49 -5.42 4.97
CA ARG A 42 21.59 -5.71 4.04
C ARG A 42 22.49 -6.83 4.54
N ILE A 43 22.78 -6.86 5.86
CA ILE A 43 23.55 -7.93 6.50
C ILE A 43 22.76 -9.25 6.47
N ASN A 44 21.50 -9.19 6.86
CA ASN A 44 20.63 -10.37 6.92
C ASN A 44 20.35 -10.96 5.52
N HIS A 45 20.22 -10.13 4.52
CA HIS A 45 20.06 -10.51 3.12
C HIS A 45 21.33 -11.18 2.57
N TRP A 46 22.51 -10.68 2.93
CA TRP A 46 23.75 -11.33 2.59
C TRP A 46 23.84 -12.74 3.20
N LEU A 47 23.53 -12.90 4.49
CA LEU A 47 23.47 -14.21 5.16
C LEU A 47 22.46 -15.14 4.48
N TRP A 48 21.29 -14.63 4.14
CA TRP A 48 20.24 -15.37 3.44
C TRP A 48 20.73 -15.94 2.10
N ASN A 49 21.40 -15.14 1.32
CA ASN A 49 21.94 -15.52 0.02
C ASN A 49 23.14 -16.48 0.12
N HIS A 50 23.72 -16.62 1.32
CA HIS A 50 24.76 -17.61 1.62
C HIS A 50 24.21 -18.85 2.34
N ASN A 51 22.90 -19.09 2.30
CA ASN A 51 22.19 -20.21 2.91
C ASN A 51 22.23 -20.27 4.45
N PHE A 52 22.61 -19.19 5.14
CA PHE A 52 22.50 -19.08 6.60
C PHE A 52 21.08 -18.66 7.02
N PHE A 53 20.05 -19.37 6.54
CA PHE A 53 18.64 -18.99 6.66
C PHE A 53 18.19 -18.76 8.11
N LEU A 54 18.50 -19.68 9.01
CA LEU A 54 18.09 -19.57 10.41
C LEU A 54 18.72 -18.35 11.07
N LEU A 55 20.02 -18.12 10.88
CA LEU A 55 20.72 -16.98 11.44
C LEU A 55 20.18 -15.66 10.88
N ALA A 56 19.98 -15.57 9.57
CA ALA A 56 19.39 -14.42 8.92
C ALA A 56 17.99 -14.08 9.48
N ARG A 57 17.16 -15.12 9.67
CA ARG A 57 15.81 -14.95 10.25
C ARG A 57 15.87 -14.52 11.72
N TRP A 58 16.74 -15.12 12.50
CA TRP A 58 16.90 -14.75 13.91
C TRP A 58 17.36 -13.29 14.05
N LEU A 59 18.40 -12.90 13.31
CA LEU A 59 18.89 -11.51 13.32
C LEU A 59 17.84 -10.51 12.79
N SER A 60 16.99 -10.92 11.84
CA SER A 60 15.89 -10.05 11.38
C SER A 60 14.85 -9.79 12.48
N GLN A 61 14.63 -10.76 13.41
CA GLN A 61 13.76 -10.53 14.57
C GLN A 61 14.43 -9.60 15.61
N VAL A 62 15.74 -9.69 15.77
CA VAL A 62 16.49 -8.74 16.60
C VAL A 62 16.39 -7.33 16.03
N ALA A 63 16.58 -7.18 14.72
CA ALA A 63 16.43 -5.90 14.02
C ALA A 63 15.02 -5.31 14.22
N ARG A 64 13.98 -6.14 14.08
CA ARG A 64 12.58 -5.75 14.33
C ARG A 64 12.37 -5.28 15.77
N LEU A 65 12.93 -5.96 16.74
CA LEU A 65 12.83 -5.57 18.16
C LEU A 65 13.47 -4.20 18.41
N LEU A 66 14.61 -3.91 17.77
CA LEU A 66 15.35 -2.67 17.96
C LEU A 66 14.77 -1.48 17.19
N THR A 67 14.17 -1.73 16.02
CA THR A 67 13.73 -0.67 15.10
C THR A 67 12.21 -0.53 14.99
N GLY A 68 11.46 -1.55 15.40
CA GLY A 68 10.01 -1.63 15.17
C GLY A 68 9.61 -1.93 13.73
N ILE A 69 10.60 -2.28 12.86
CA ILE A 69 10.44 -2.50 11.42
C ILE A 69 10.79 -3.95 11.10
N GLU A 70 9.90 -4.65 10.41
CA GLU A 70 10.14 -6.01 9.94
C GLU A 70 10.50 -6.03 8.46
N ILE A 71 11.72 -6.46 8.15
CA ILE A 71 12.15 -6.74 6.77
C ILE A 71 12.61 -8.19 6.71
N HIS A 72 11.91 -8.98 5.89
CA HIS A 72 12.31 -10.38 5.69
C HIS A 72 13.62 -10.43 4.91
N PRO A 73 14.63 -11.23 5.33
CA PRO A 73 15.93 -11.28 4.68
C PRO A 73 15.89 -11.78 3.23
N GLY A 74 14.84 -12.50 2.82
CA GLY A 74 14.62 -12.94 1.45
C GLY A 74 14.07 -11.86 0.51
N ALA A 75 13.57 -10.73 1.02
CA ALA A 75 13.12 -9.63 0.19
C ALA A 75 14.27 -9.08 -0.67
N GLN A 76 13.93 -8.49 -1.82
CA GLN A 76 14.89 -7.83 -2.69
C GLN A 76 14.64 -6.32 -2.62
N ILE A 77 15.63 -5.57 -2.13
CA ILE A 77 15.50 -4.12 -1.93
C ILE A 77 16.63 -3.42 -2.70
N GLY A 78 16.23 -2.48 -3.52
CA GLY A 78 17.12 -1.63 -4.31
C GLY A 78 17.87 -0.60 -3.47
N ARG A 79 18.21 0.51 -4.12
CA ARG A 79 19.03 1.59 -3.53
C ARG A 79 18.13 2.69 -3.00
N ARG A 80 18.62 3.45 -2.03
CA ARG A 80 18.00 4.66 -1.49
C ARG A 80 16.56 4.44 -0.99
N LEU A 81 16.27 3.23 -0.43
CA LEU A 81 15.02 3.03 0.28
C LEU A 81 14.97 3.95 1.49
N PHE A 82 13.98 4.84 1.53
CA PHE A 82 13.71 5.72 2.65
C PHE A 82 12.51 5.22 3.45
N ILE A 83 12.71 4.89 4.72
CA ILE A 83 11.64 4.51 5.64
C ILE A 83 11.52 5.62 6.68
N ASP A 84 10.48 6.44 6.53
CA ASP A 84 10.21 7.55 7.43
C ASP A 84 9.34 7.11 8.61
N HIS A 85 9.72 7.51 9.83
CA HIS A 85 9.16 7.05 11.11
C HIS A 85 9.28 5.52 11.30
N GLY A 86 8.79 4.74 10.40
CA GLY A 86 9.01 3.30 10.20
C GLY A 86 8.27 2.34 11.13
N LEU A 87 7.79 2.75 12.31
CA LEU A 87 7.17 1.83 13.26
C LEU A 87 6.03 1.03 12.60
N GLY A 88 6.09 -0.30 12.71
CA GLY A 88 5.08 -1.20 12.17
C GLY A 88 5.15 -1.41 10.65
N VAL A 89 6.21 -0.98 9.97
CA VAL A 89 6.47 -1.38 8.58
C VAL A 89 6.78 -2.86 8.52
N VAL A 90 6.16 -3.56 7.56
CA VAL A 90 6.39 -4.98 7.29
C VAL A 90 6.68 -5.18 5.81
N ILE A 91 7.85 -5.73 5.49
CA ILE A 91 8.25 -6.12 4.13
C ILE A 91 8.41 -7.64 4.08
N GLY A 92 7.49 -8.32 3.38
CA GLY A 92 7.44 -9.78 3.32
C GLY A 92 8.52 -10.40 2.42
N GLU A 93 8.69 -11.72 2.55
CA GLU A 93 9.79 -12.53 2.00
C GLU A 93 10.05 -12.32 0.50
N THR A 94 9.01 -12.35 -0.32
CA THR A 94 9.13 -12.28 -1.77
C THR A 94 8.84 -10.89 -2.33
N SER A 95 8.86 -9.86 -1.47
CA SER A 95 8.74 -8.47 -1.91
C SER A 95 9.93 -8.06 -2.76
N ILE A 96 9.66 -7.26 -3.78
CA ILE A 96 10.67 -6.59 -4.58
C ILE A 96 10.42 -5.09 -4.45
N VAL A 97 11.43 -4.35 -4.07
CA VAL A 97 11.37 -2.89 -3.90
C VAL A 97 12.47 -2.28 -4.76
N GLY A 98 12.10 -1.42 -5.68
CA GLY A 98 12.99 -0.71 -6.59
C GLY A 98 13.85 0.34 -5.90
N ASP A 99 14.44 1.19 -6.71
CA ASP A 99 15.27 2.31 -6.24
C ASP A 99 14.38 3.52 -5.87
N ASP A 100 14.85 4.38 -4.97
CA ASP A 100 14.19 5.64 -4.57
C ASP A 100 12.76 5.47 -4.02
N VAL A 101 12.49 4.36 -3.38
CA VAL A 101 11.18 4.09 -2.77
C VAL A 101 11.11 4.71 -1.37
N THR A 102 9.98 5.37 -1.08
CA THR A 102 9.67 5.91 0.25
C THR A 102 8.51 5.15 0.89
N LEU A 103 8.72 4.68 2.13
CA LEU A 103 7.69 4.01 2.93
C LEU A 103 7.49 4.77 4.24
N TYR A 104 6.24 5.03 4.59
CA TYR A 104 5.91 5.60 5.90
C TYR A 104 5.53 4.51 6.91
N GLN A 105 5.39 4.91 8.18
CA GLN A 105 5.05 4.00 9.28
C GLN A 105 3.78 3.17 8.98
N GLY A 106 3.77 1.93 9.48
CA GLY A 106 2.62 1.03 9.38
C GLY A 106 2.35 0.47 7.98
N VAL A 107 3.19 0.77 6.98
CA VAL A 107 3.08 0.18 5.63
C VAL A 107 3.29 -1.32 5.69
N THR A 108 2.49 -2.08 4.93
CA THR A 108 2.65 -3.53 4.80
C THR A 108 2.76 -3.93 3.33
N LEU A 109 3.86 -4.56 2.98
CA LEU A 109 4.04 -5.29 1.73
C LEU A 109 3.81 -6.77 2.02
N GLY A 110 2.54 -7.21 1.96
CA GLY A 110 2.05 -8.49 2.45
C GLY A 110 1.68 -9.47 1.34
N GLY A 111 1.64 -10.77 1.69
CA GLY A 111 1.08 -11.80 0.83
C GLY A 111 -0.41 -11.98 1.07
N THR A 112 -1.10 -12.59 0.10
CA THR A 112 -2.48 -13.05 0.22
C THR A 112 -2.52 -14.58 0.13
N GLY A 113 -3.15 -15.24 1.12
CA GLY A 113 -3.33 -16.68 1.09
C GLY A 113 -2.10 -17.51 1.47
N LYS A 114 -2.11 -18.79 1.07
CA LYS A 114 -1.10 -19.81 1.41
C LYS A 114 -0.21 -20.19 0.22
N GLU A 115 -0.10 -19.34 -0.77
CA GLU A 115 0.67 -19.62 -1.98
C GLU A 115 2.15 -19.72 -1.67
N VAL A 116 2.81 -20.70 -2.32
CA VAL A 116 4.25 -20.88 -2.30
C VAL A 116 4.86 -20.10 -3.48
N GLY A 117 5.99 -19.44 -3.26
CA GLY A 117 6.67 -18.65 -4.28
C GLY A 117 6.38 -17.14 -4.17
N LYS A 118 6.31 -16.45 -5.31
CA LYS A 118 6.06 -15.00 -5.39
C LYS A 118 4.63 -14.69 -4.94
N ARG A 119 4.48 -14.12 -3.75
CA ARG A 119 3.21 -13.81 -3.09
C ARG A 119 3.12 -12.42 -2.48
N HIS A 120 4.22 -11.68 -2.50
CA HIS A 120 4.31 -10.31 -2.00
C HIS A 120 4.48 -9.34 -3.17
N PRO A 121 4.16 -8.06 -2.98
CA PRO A 121 4.17 -7.08 -4.06
C PRO A 121 5.57 -6.77 -4.61
N THR A 122 5.55 -6.20 -5.81
CA THR A 122 6.69 -5.54 -6.45
C THR A 122 6.40 -4.05 -6.53
N LEU A 123 7.25 -3.22 -5.94
CA LEU A 123 7.27 -1.78 -6.14
C LEU A 123 8.39 -1.44 -7.10
N LEU A 124 8.09 -0.72 -8.18
CA LEU A 124 9.12 -0.20 -9.08
C LEU A 124 9.76 1.07 -8.49
N ASP A 125 10.57 1.76 -9.28
CA ASP A 125 11.33 2.91 -8.80
C ASP A 125 10.43 4.13 -8.51
N ASP A 126 10.88 5.04 -7.65
CA ASP A 126 10.22 6.31 -7.31
C ASP A 126 8.81 6.17 -6.71
N VAL A 127 8.51 5.05 -6.06
CA VAL A 127 7.20 4.80 -5.43
C VAL A 127 7.17 5.38 -4.03
N VAL A 128 6.11 6.14 -3.71
CA VAL A 128 5.84 6.66 -2.37
C VAL A 128 4.60 5.96 -1.79
N VAL A 129 4.75 5.35 -0.61
CA VAL A 129 3.68 4.64 0.08
C VAL A 129 3.36 5.32 1.39
N GLY A 130 2.19 5.94 1.46
CA GLY A 130 1.70 6.69 2.61
C GLY A 130 1.45 5.84 3.86
N SER A 131 1.39 6.49 5.01
CA SER A 131 1.29 5.86 6.32
C SER A 131 0.13 4.88 6.43
N GLY A 132 0.40 3.69 6.99
CA GLY A 132 -0.61 2.67 7.22
C GLY A 132 -1.14 1.96 5.97
N ALA A 133 -0.69 2.30 4.76
CA ALA A 133 -1.15 1.65 3.54
C ALA A 133 -0.76 0.16 3.51
N LYS A 134 -1.61 -0.67 2.90
CA LYS A 134 -1.41 -2.11 2.74
C LYS A 134 -1.39 -2.46 1.26
N ILE A 135 -0.30 -3.02 0.79
CA ILE A 135 -0.15 -3.52 -0.59
C ILE A 135 -0.04 -5.03 -0.49
N LEU A 136 -1.03 -5.74 -1.01
CA LEU A 136 -1.22 -7.15 -0.72
C LEU A 136 -1.28 -8.00 -1.99
N GLY A 137 -0.55 -9.12 -1.96
CA GLY A 137 -0.54 -10.10 -3.04
C GLY A 137 0.62 -9.92 -4.03
N ASN A 138 0.68 -10.82 -5.01
CA ASN A 138 1.64 -10.74 -6.10
C ASN A 138 1.19 -9.71 -7.14
N ILE A 139 1.25 -8.44 -6.77
CA ILE A 139 0.88 -7.30 -7.62
C ILE A 139 2.09 -6.39 -7.86
N THR A 140 2.02 -5.60 -8.91
CA THR A 140 3.06 -4.61 -9.25
C THR A 140 2.50 -3.21 -9.12
N VAL A 141 3.23 -2.36 -8.38
CA VAL A 141 3.04 -0.91 -8.37
C VAL A 141 4.08 -0.30 -9.30
N GLY A 142 3.61 0.39 -10.32
CA GLY A 142 4.42 1.01 -11.35
C GLY A 142 5.33 2.13 -10.84
N ARG A 143 6.19 2.66 -11.74
CA ARG A 143 7.11 3.76 -11.42
C ARG A 143 6.36 5.04 -11.08
N ASN A 144 6.99 5.88 -10.27
CA ASN A 144 6.50 7.21 -9.90
C ASN A 144 5.04 7.18 -9.37
N CYS A 145 4.66 6.08 -8.71
CA CYS A 145 3.34 5.95 -8.12
C CYS A 145 3.29 6.50 -6.70
N ARG A 146 2.12 7.01 -6.32
CA ARG A 146 1.83 7.47 -4.96
C ARG A 146 0.64 6.71 -4.40
N ILE A 147 0.86 6.04 -3.28
CA ILE A 147 -0.19 5.33 -2.55
C ILE A 147 -0.57 6.17 -1.34
N GLY A 148 -1.83 6.59 -1.28
CA GLY A 148 -2.34 7.41 -0.18
C GLY A 148 -2.33 6.68 1.16
N ALA A 149 -2.28 7.46 2.25
CA ALA A 149 -2.28 6.92 3.60
C ALA A 149 -3.54 6.05 3.84
N GLY A 150 -3.38 4.93 4.56
CA GLY A 150 -4.46 3.99 4.88
C GLY A 150 -5.03 3.20 3.69
N SER A 151 -4.55 3.39 2.48
CA SER A 151 -5.07 2.70 1.30
C SER A 151 -4.78 1.19 1.32
N VAL A 152 -5.68 0.39 0.75
CA VAL A 152 -5.50 -1.05 0.59
C VAL A 152 -5.45 -1.41 -0.89
N VAL A 153 -4.25 -1.70 -1.41
CA VAL A 153 -4.00 -1.98 -2.82
C VAL A 153 -3.98 -3.49 -3.05
N LEU A 154 -4.88 -3.97 -3.89
CA LEU A 154 -5.10 -5.39 -4.18
C LEU A 154 -4.89 -5.75 -5.67
N ARG A 155 -4.55 -4.75 -6.51
CA ARG A 155 -4.41 -4.90 -7.96
C ARG A 155 -3.18 -4.15 -8.45
N ASN A 156 -2.72 -4.51 -9.66
CA ASN A 156 -1.63 -3.81 -10.32
C ASN A 156 -1.97 -2.33 -10.50
N VAL A 157 -0.97 -1.49 -10.26
CA VAL A 157 -1.04 -0.04 -10.43
C VAL A 157 -0.11 0.34 -11.59
N PRO A 158 -0.61 0.96 -12.66
CA PRO A 158 0.24 1.43 -13.76
C PRO A 158 1.13 2.59 -13.31
N ASP A 159 2.17 2.86 -14.08
CA ASP A 159 3.10 3.97 -13.84
C ASP A 159 2.36 5.31 -13.70
N ASP A 160 3.00 6.29 -13.03
CA ASP A 160 2.53 7.68 -12.87
C ASP A 160 1.13 7.80 -12.24
N SER A 161 0.75 6.87 -11.38
CA SER A 161 -0.59 6.80 -10.78
C SER A 161 -0.61 7.20 -9.32
N THR A 162 -1.72 7.81 -8.90
CA THR A 162 -2.05 8.00 -7.48
C THR A 162 -3.24 7.14 -7.11
N VAL A 163 -3.07 6.33 -6.04
CA VAL A 163 -4.09 5.40 -5.54
C VAL A 163 -4.51 5.80 -4.14
N VAL A 164 -5.81 5.86 -3.86
CA VAL A 164 -6.36 6.12 -2.51
C VAL A 164 -7.55 5.22 -2.21
N GLY A 165 -7.82 5.01 -0.93
CA GLY A 165 -9.04 4.37 -0.43
C GLY A 165 -8.90 2.89 -0.09
N VAL A 166 -10.02 2.29 0.37
CA VAL A 166 -10.17 0.88 0.77
C VAL A 166 -11.46 0.33 0.17
N PRO A 167 -11.35 -0.49 -0.89
CA PRO A 167 -10.16 -0.81 -1.68
C PRO A 167 -9.57 0.39 -2.42
N GLY A 168 -8.28 0.32 -2.76
CA GLY A 168 -7.55 1.41 -3.42
C GLY A 168 -7.97 1.63 -4.87
N HIS A 169 -8.30 2.87 -5.21
CA HIS A 169 -8.68 3.32 -6.55
C HIS A 169 -7.69 4.34 -7.10
N ILE A 170 -7.45 4.28 -8.41
CA ILE A 170 -6.60 5.25 -9.11
C ILE A 170 -7.40 6.54 -9.28
N ILE A 171 -6.96 7.64 -8.64
CA ILE A 171 -7.58 8.96 -8.74
C ILE A 171 -6.84 9.90 -9.69
N PHE A 172 -5.55 9.68 -9.92
CA PHE A 172 -4.72 10.39 -10.90
C PHE A 172 -3.88 9.41 -11.69
N ARG A 173 -3.67 9.72 -12.97
CA ARG A 173 -2.75 9.02 -13.85
C ARG A 173 -2.13 10.01 -14.82
N GLU A 174 -0.81 9.98 -14.98
CA GLU A 174 -0.06 10.88 -15.88
C GLU A 174 -0.41 12.37 -15.62
N GLY A 175 -0.56 12.74 -14.33
CA GLY A 175 -0.91 14.11 -13.93
C GLY A 175 -2.36 14.54 -14.22
N LYS A 176 -3.20 13.64 -14.77
CA LYS A 176 -4.61 13.91 -15.05
C LYS A 176 -5.51 13.21 -14.03
N ARG A 177 -6.54 13.90 -13.58
CA ARG A 177 -7.57 13.30 -12.72
C ARG A 177 -8.32 12.22 -13.49
N VAL A 178 -8.36 11.01 -12.93
CA VAL A 178 -9.18 9.92 -13.45
C VAL A 178 -10.60 10.14 -12.93
N VAL A 179 -11.52 10.53 -13.81
CA VAL A 179 -12.94 10.61 -13.49
C VAL A 179 -13.51 9.21 -13.69
N ILE A 180 -13.88 8.56 -12.61
CA ILE A 180 -14.60 7.29 -12.67
C ILE A 180 -16.05 7.62 -13.04
N THR A 181 -16.35 7.58 -14.33
CA THR A 181 -17.70 7.88 -14.86
C THR A 181 -18.66 6.68 -14.78
N ASP A 182 -18.15 5.49 -14.55
CA ASP A 182 -18.95 4.27 -14.43
C ASP A 182 -18.71 3.61 -13.06
N PRO A 183 -19.72 3.60 -12.16
CA PRO A 183 -19.63 2.92 -10.86
C PRO A 183 -19.26 1.43 -10.97
N LYS A 184 -19.54 0.80 -12.12
CA LYS A 184 -19.15 -0.61 -12.37
C LYS A 184 -17.64 -0.81 -12.54
N GLN A 185 -16.87 0.26 -12.77
CA GLN A 185 -15.40 0.20 -12.79
C GLN A 185 -14.80 0.19 -11.38
N ILE A 186 -15.59 0.57 -10.37
CA ILE A 186 -15.30 0.36 -8.97
C ILE A 186 -15.73 -1.08 -8.64
N ASN A 187 -14.89 -2.06 -8.96
CA ASN A 187 -15.12 -3.46 -8.57
C ASN A 187 -14.91 -3.59 -7.05
N ASP A 188 -15.79 -2.95 -6.29
CA ASP A 188 -15.89 -3.08 -4.85
C ASP A 188 -16.98 -4.11 -4.56
N PRO A 189 -16.66 -5.26 -3.94
CA PRO A 189 -17.65 -6.26 -3.56
C PRO A 189 -18.80 -5.68 -2.72
N LEU A 190 -18.53 -4.64 -1.94
CA LEU A 190 -19.54 -3.93 -1.17
C LEU A 190 -20.48 -3.12 -2.07
N SER A 191 -19.94 -2.40 -3.04
CA SER A 191 -20.73 -1.66 -4.03
C SER A 191 -21.57 -2.59 -4.91
N GLU A 192 -21.02 -3.75 -5.31
CA GLU A 192 -21.78 -4.78 -6.05
C GLU A 192 -22.90 -5.38 -5.19
N ALA A 193 -22.62 -5.68 -3.92
CA ALA A 193 -23.63 -6.19 -2.99
C ALA A 193 -24.72 -5.15 -2.71
N LEU A 194 -24.36 -3.88 -2.52
CA LEU A 194 -25.31 -2.78 -2.33
C LEU A 194 -26.18 -2.57 -3.58
N ALA A 195 -25.61 -2.61 -4.79
CA ALA A 195 -26.36 -2.53 -6.03
C ALA A 195 -27.33 -3.71 -6.21
N ALA A 196 -26.90 -4.92 -5.84
CA ALA A 196 -27.77 -6.11 -5.87
C ALA A 196 -28.92 -5.97 -4.86
N VAL A 197 -28.65 -5.53 -3.64
CA VAL A 197 -29.67 -5.28 -2.61
C VAL A 197 -30.63 -4.17 -3.07
N ALA A 198 -30.15 -3.07 -3.62
CA ALA A 198 -30.99 -1.98 -4.16
C ALA A 198 -31.90 -2.48 -5.29
N THR A 199 -31.37 -3.34 -6.16
CA THR A 199 -32.16 -3.94 -7.24
C THR A 199 -33.28 -4.84 -6.69
N GLU A 200 -33.00 -5.64 -5.66
CA GLU A 200 -34.00 -6.53 -5.05
C GLU A 200 -35.06 -5.76 -4.26
N VAL A 201 -34.63 -4.69 -3.54
CA VAL A 201 -35.54 -3.75 -2.87
C VAL A 201 -36.51 -3.09 -3.88
N ASN A 202 -35.99 -2.64 -5.02
CA ASN A 202 -36.84 -2.07 -6.07
C ASN A 202 -37.83 -3.06 -6.65
N LYS A 203 -37.47 -4.32 -6.87
CA LYS A 203 -38.37 -5.38 -7.30
C LYS A 203 -39.45 -5.67 -6.26
N LEU A 204 -39.08 -5.73 -4.98
CA LEU A 204 -40.03 -5.93 -3.88
C LEU A 204 -40.99 -4.76 -3.77
N ALA A 205 -40.51 -3.52 -3.88
CA ALA A 205 -41.33 -2.32 -3.88
C ALA A 205 -42.38 -2.31 -5.04
N GLU A 206 -41.94 -2.76 -6.23
CA GLU A 206 -42.85 -2.94 -7.39
C GLU A 206 -43.93 -3.98 -7.14
N ARG A 207 -43.57 -5.14 -6.58
CA ARG A 207 -44.51 -6.19 -6.22
C ARG A 207 -45.51 -5.73 -5.15
N VAL A 208 -45.08 -5.00 -4.15
CA VAL A 208 -45.94 -4.40 -3.12
C VAL A 208 -46.92 -3.43 -3.75
N ARG A 209 -46.48 -2.55 -4.68
CA ARG A 209 -47.40 -1.66 -5.42
C ARG A 209 -48.44 -2.41 -6.23
N GLN A 210 -48.05 -3.50 -6.88
CA GLN A 210 -48.97 -4.33 -7.64
C GLN A 210 -50.03 -5.01 -6.75
N LEU A 211 -49.69 -5.35 -5.48
CA LEU A 211 -50.60 -5.97 -4.52
C LEU A 211 -51.49 -4.98 -3.78
N GLU A 212 -51.00 -3.75 -3.52
CA GLU A 212 -51.73 -2.73 -2.75
C GLU A 212 -52.67 -1.87 -3.60
N GLY A 213 -52.66 -1.99 -4.94
CA GLY A 213 -53.46 -1.14 -5.83
C GLY A 213 -53.08 0.33 -5.69
N THR A 214 -53.01 1.06 -6.77
CA THR A 214 -52.48 2.40 -6.96
C THR A 214 -52.95 3.45 -5.94
N GLY A 215 -52.38 3.46 -4.75
CA GLY A 215 -52.51 4.50 -3.71
C GLY A 215 -51.18 5.19 -3.50
N GLY A 216 -51.07 6.42 -3.98
CA GLY A 216 -49.84 7.16 -4.10
C GLY A 216 -49.01 7.30 -2.83
N ARG A 217 -47.76 6.80 -2.89
CA ARG A 217 -46.63 7.21 -2.10
C ARG A 217 -45.41 7.34 -3.01
N GLU A 218 -44.58 8.35 -2.75
CA GLU A 218 -43.33 8.60 -3.50
C GLU A 218 -42.46 7.34 -3.63
N PRO A 219 -41.86 7.10 -4.78
CA PRO A 219 -41.03 5.92 -5.00
C PRO A 219 -39.84 5.90 -4.05
N LEU A 220 -39.63 4.78 -3.36
CA LEU A 220 -38.43 4.53 -2.51
C LEU A 220 -37.11 4.82 -3.24
N SER A 221 -37.14 4.80 -4.57
CA SER A 221 -35.99 5.10 -5.44
C SER A 221 -35.46 6.53 -5.32
N ALA A 222 -36.32 7.51 -5.04
CA ALA A 222 -35.89 8.93 -4.94
C ALA A 222 -35.15 9.21 -3.62
N SER A 223 -35.56 8.56 -2.52
CA SER A 223 -34.84 8.69 -1.24
C SER A 223 -33.53 7.91 -1.23
N LEU A 224 -33.46 6.75 -1.87
CA LEU A 224 -32.23 5.99 -2.03
C LEU A 224 -31.25 6.66 -2.98
N GLN A 225 -31.73 7.28 -4.08
CA GLN A 225 -30.87 8.07 -4.97
C GLN A 225 -30.27 9.28 -4.26
N ARG A 226 -31.04 10.01 -3.44
CA ARG A 226 -30.49 11.10 -2.61
C ARG A 226 -29.42 10.62 -1.63
N ILE A 227 -29.62 9.48 -0.97
CA ILE A 227 -28.64 8.92 -0.05
C ILE A 227 -27.35 8.51 -0.80
N ILE A 228 -27.47 7.95 -2.00
CA ILE A 228 -26.29 7.61 -2.84
C ILE A 228 -25.58 8.87 -3.30
N GLU A 229 -26.31 9.91 -3.74
CA GLU A 229 -25.73 11.21 -4.13
C GLU A 229 -25.05 11.93 -2.94
N ASP A 230 -25.63 11.83 -1.73
CA ASP A 230 -25.03 12.42 -0.51
C ASP A 230 -23.75 11.67 -0.05
N ILE A 231 -23.65 10.37 -0.30
CA ILE A 231 -22.45 9.57 0.00
C ILE A 231 -21.31 9.89 -0.97
N ASP A 232 -21.61 10.09 -2.26
CA ASP A 232 -20.62 10.49 -3.28
C ASP A 232 -20.04 11.91 -3.04
N TYR A 233 -20.71 12.75 -2.26
CA TYR A 233 -20.26 14.10 -1.95
C TYR A 233 -19.37 14.20 -0.71
N GLN A 234 -19.22 13.11 0.07
CA GLN A 234 -18.45 13.08 1.33
C GLN A 234 -17.16 12.24 1.24
N ILE A 235 -16.80 11.72 0.08
CA ILE A 235 -15.54 11.04 -0.23
C ILE A 235 -14.81 11.89 -1.28
#